data_e4ba339981005676f88931ff80f5046b
#
_entry.id   e4ba339981005676f88931ff80f5046b
#
_cell.length_a   1.000
_cell.length_b   1.000
_cell.length_c   1.000
_cell.angle_alpha   90.00
_cell.angle_beta   90.00
_cell.angle_gamma   90.00
#
_symmetry.space_group_name_H-M   'P 1'
#
loop_
_entity.id
_entity.type
_entity.pdbx_description
1 polymer ?
#
loop_
_entity_poly.entity_id
_entity_poly.type
_entity_poly.pdbx_seq_one_letter_code
_entity_poly.pdbx_strand_id
1 'polypeptide(L)'
;MLGIQTGSFRGCLKTVLTVGFLFLGLGCSPRDFLTRRLAGDLISQSEAFKLPQTFWLTTGLVSNKEFNSPESMVLQRRGWIIGTLQKCPVGLEPPPCWDVELSPLGVTAIRPLIGSETQRGPFGIEVAQRTLEGITGISKAGNFADVEFMWHWAPLNQVGAALYDGGVRYRSMVALREFDDGWRVVNEETHSNQTMEDALRNAEAMAP
;
A
#
# COMPACT_ATOMS: atom_id res chain seq x y z
N MET A 1 68.29 -13.57 58.08
CA MET A 1 67.90 -12.18 58.24
C MET A 1 67.50 -11.66 56.85
N LEU A 2 66.24 -11.69 56.54
CA LEU A 2 65.68 -11.23 55.23
C LEU A 2 65.09 -9.84 55.45
N GLY A 3 65.58 -8.85 54.70
CA GLY A 3 65.05 -7.51 54.65
C GLY A 3 63.98 -7.43 53.54
N ILE A 4 62.75 -7.04 53.95
CA ILE A 4 61.62 -6.81 53.01
C ILE A 4 61.64 -5.31 52.66
N GLN A 5 61.85 -5.01 51.36
CA GLN A 5 61.64 -3.67 50.79
C GLN A 5 60.19 -3.53 50.34
N THR A 6 59.49 -2.56 50.98
CA THR A 6 58.15 -2.11 50.56
C THR A 6 58.30 -1.03 49.50
N GLY A 7 58.04 -1.39 48.22
CA GLY A 7 57.96 -0.43 47.11
C GLY A 7 56.61 0.26 47.07
N SER A 8 56.62 1.59 47.11
CA SER A 8 55.49 2.49 47.04
C SER A 8 54.87 2.50 45.65
N PHE A 9 53.66 1.95 45.52
CA PHE A 9 52.78 2.07 44.32
C PHE A 9 51.79 3.23 44.49
N ARG A 10 52.26 4.47 44.30
CA ARG A 10 51.40 5.63 44.23
C ARG A 10 51.73 6.40 42.95
N GLY A 11 51.03 6.12 41.86
CA GLY A 11 51.27 6.93 40.66
C GLY A 11 50.53 6.59 39.38
N CYS A 12 49.56 5.71 39.38
CA CYS A 12 48.96 5.27 38.10
C CYS A 12 47.42 5.30 38.06
N LEU A 13 46.76 6.05 38.97
CA LEU A 13 45.27 6.02 39.02
C LEU A 13 44.60 7.34 38.62
N LYS A 14 45.31 8.30 38.03
CA LYS A 14 44.72 9.59 37.63
C LYS A 14 44.60 9.84 36.14
N THR A 15 45.12 8.95 35.29
CA THR A 15 45.11 9.16 33.81
C THR A 15 44.07 8.38 33.05
N VAL A 16 43.33 7.47 33.70
CA VAL A 16 42.29 6.62 33.00
C VAL A 16 40.90 7.27 33.03
N LEU A 17 40.67 8.29 33.89
CA LEU A 17 39.32 8.87 34.04
C LEU A 17 38.98 10.00 33.03
N THR A 18 39.94 10.47 32.23
CA THR A 18 39.75 11.64 31.36
C THR A 18 39.49 11.27 29.91
N VAL A 19 39.64 10.00 29.48
CA VAL A 19 39.42 9.56 28.10
C VAL A 19 37.99 9.01 27.89
N GLY A 20 37.27 8.68 28.96
CA GLY A 20 35.93 8.10 28.90
C GLY A 20 34.79 9.10 28.61
N PHE A 21 35.03 10.41 28.62
CA PHE A 21 33.96 11.42 28.56
C PHE A 21 33.81 12.13 27.20
N LEU A 22 34.66 11.79 26.22
CA LEU A 22 34.66 12.46 24.91
C LEU A 22 33.85 11.69 23.80
N PHE A 23 33.22 10.56 24.13
CA PHE A 23 32.41 9.80 23.17
C PHE A 23 30.90 9.91 23.33
N LEU A 24 30.41 10.80 24.21
CA LEU A 24 28.97 10.96 24.46
C LEU A 24 28.29 12.07 23.65
N GLY A 25 28.94 12.62 22.60
CA GLY A 25 28.48 13.85 21.95
C GLY A 25 28.10 13.74 20.46
N LEU A 26 28.06 12.58 19.85
CA LEU A 26 27.65 12.46 18.44
C LEU A 26 26.52 11.41 18.28
N GLY A 27 25.46 11.57 19.03
CA GLY A 27 24.21 10.93 18.78
C GLY A 27 23.46 11.67 17.67
N CYS A 28 23.95 11.61 16.42
CA CYS A 28 23.05 11.83 15.28
C CYS A 28 22.01 10.72 15.36
N SER A 29 20.80 11.07 15.78
CA SER A 29 19.70 10.13 15.79
C SER A 29 19.52 9.59 14.35
N PRO A 30 19.57 8.28 14.10
CA PRO A 30 19.35 7.74 12.77
C PRO A 30 17.94 8.05 12.22
N ARG A 31 17.09 8.72 13.01
CA ARG A 31 15.74 9.17 12.63
C ARG A 31 15.74 10.44 11.79
N ASP A 32 16.82 11.23 11.83
CA ASP A 32 16.91 12.51 11.10
C ASP A 32 17.28 12.31 9.63
N PHE A 33 17.73 11.10 9.26
CA PHE A 33 18.08 10.77 7.88
C PHE A 33 17.00 9.95 7.20
N LEU A 34 16.36 10.54 6.19
CA LEU A 34 15.48 9.79 5.30
C LEU A 34 16.31 8.84 4.44
N THR A 35 16.33 7.58 4.82
CA THR A 35 16.95 6.50 4.04
C THR A 35 15.90 5.85 3.12
N ARG A 36 16.36 5.16 2.07
CA ARG A 36 15.45 4.37 1.21
C ARG A 36 14.66 3.33 2.01
N ARG A 37 15.28 2.72 3.01
CA ARG A 37 14.60 1.77 3.90
C ARG A 37 13.48 2.46 4.70
N LEU A 38 13.77 3.57 5.37
CA LEU A 38 12.76 4.31 6.13
C LEU A 38 11.63 4.80 5.24
N ALA A 39 11.93 5.36 4.06
CA ALA A 39 10.91 5.77 3.10
C ALA A 39 10.05 4.58 2.66
N GLY A 40 10.65 3.42 2.38
CA GLY A 40 9.93 2.21 2.04
C GLY A 40 9.03 1.71 3.17
N ASP A 41 9.52 1.73 4.42
CA ASP A 41 8.73 1.35 5.60
C ASP A 41 7.52 2.28 5.78
N LEU A 42 7.71 3.61 5.62
CA LEU A 42 6.64 4.60 5.74
C LEU A 42 5.56 4.43 4.66
N ILE A 43 5.97 4.20 3.40
CA ILE A 43 5.06 3.97 2.28
C ILE A 43 4.29 2.67 2.48
N SER A 44 4.98 1.58 2.80
CA SER A 44 4.36 0.26 3.02
C SER A 44 3.41 0.24 4.22
N GLN A 45 3.62 1.12 5.18
CA GLN A 45 2.76 1.26 6.36
C GLN A 45 1.56 2.19 6.14
N SER A 46 1.48 2.89 5.01
CA SER A 46 0.32 3.72 4.68
C SER A 46 -0.93 2.87 4.48
N GLU A 47 -2.09 3.45 4.73
CA GLU A 47 -3.38 2.76 4.54
C GLU A 47 -3.54 2.25 3.10
N ALA A 48 -3.07 3.02 2.12
CA ALA A 48 -3.14 2.66 0.72
C ALA A 48 -2.41 1.34 0.38
N PHE A 49 -1.40 0.94 1.15
CA PHE A 49 -0.67 -0.32 0.98
C PHE A 49 -1.12 -1.42 1.94
N LYS A 50 -1.67 -1.07 3.11
CA LYS A 50 -2.17 -2.04 4.09
C LYS A 50 -3.56 -2.56 3.76
N LEU A 51 -4.42 -1.69 3.25
CA LEU A 51 -5.80 -2.07 2.96
C LEU A 51 -5.91 -2.72 1.59
N PRO A 52 -6.58 -3.86 1.49
CA PRO A 52 -6.85 -4.48 0.21
C PRO A 52 -7.82 -3.65 -0.61
N GLN A 53 -7.67 -3.74 -1.92
CA GLN A 53 -8.63 -3.19 -2.87
C GLN A 53 -9.89 -4.05 -2.85
N THR A 54 -11.03 -3.42 -2.56
CA THR A 54 -12.33 -4.08 -2.59
C THR A 54 -13.02 -3.84 -3.93
N PHE A 55 -13.41 -4.93 -4.58
CA PHE A 55 -14.32 -4.90 -5.73
C PHE A 55 -15.74 -5.16 -5.26
N TRP A 56 -16.68 -4.31 -5.69
CA TRP A 56 -18.09 -4.46 -5.35
C TRP A 56 -18.83 -5.17 -6.51
N LEU A 57 -19.24 -6.41 -6.26
CA LEU A 57 -20.06 -7.18 -7.17
C LEU A 57 -21.52 -7.07 -6.75
N THR A 58 -22.37 -6.57 -7.65
CA THR A 58 -23.83 -6.58 -7.43
C THR A 58 -24.46 -7.71 -8.24
N THR A 59 -25.26 -8.54 -7.57
CA THR A 59 -26.14 -9.55 -8.21
C THR A 59 -27.59 -9.18 -8.02
N GLY A 60 -28.47 -9.69 -8.88
CA GLY A 60 -29.85 -9.24 -8.99
C GLY A 60 -29.98 -8.12 -10.02
N LEU A 61 -30.93 -7.23 -9.81
CA LEU A 61 -31.26 -6.19 -10.77
C LEU A 61 -30.27 -5.03 -10.72
N VAL A 62 -29.57 -4.81 -11.83
CA VAL A 62 -28.57 -3.73 -11.98
C VAL A 62 -28.85 -2.87 -13.20
N SER A 63 -28.33 -1.66 -13.21
CA SER A 63 -28.40 -0.76 -14.36
C SER A 63 -27.53 -1.25 -15.53
N ASN A 64 -27.83 -0.76 -16.73
CA ASN A 64 -27.00 -1.06 -17.91
C ASN A 64 -25.55 -0.56 -17.73
N LYS A 65 -25.34 0.55 -17.07
CA LYS A 65 -24.02 1.13 -16.78
C LYS A 65 -23.19 0.19 -15.88
N GLU A 66 -23.81 -0.35 -14.84
CA GLU A 66 -23.15 -1.24 -13.88
C GLU A 66 -22.84 -2.61 -14.52
N PHE A 67 -23.79 -3.19 -15.26
CA PHE A 67 -23.58 -4.46 -15.98
C PHE A 67 -22.47 -4.38 -17.02
N ASN A 68 -22.33 -3.23 -17.71
CA ASN A 68 -21.30 -2.99 -18.71
C ASN A 68 -20.07 -2.25 -18.16
N SER A 69 -19.85 -2.22 -16.84
CA SER A 69 -18.60 -1.71 -16.28
C SER A 69 -17.42 -2.56 -16.74
N PRO A 70 -16.20 -2.00 -16.84
CA PRO A 70 -15.02 -2.75 -17.26
C PRO A 70 -14.80 -4.03 -16.46
N GLU A 71 -15.00 -3.96 -15.15
CA GLU A 71 -14.84 -5.10 -14.24
C GLU A 71 -15.91 -6.16 -14.48
N SER A 72 -17.19 -5.75 -14.61
CA SER A 72 -18.28 -6.67 -14.93
C SER A 72 -18.06 -7.36 -16.27
N MET A 73 -17.55 -6.66 -17.29
CA MET A 73 -17.21 -7.24 -18.58
C MET A 73 -16.10 -8.31 -18.48
N VAL A 74 -15.12 -8.13 -17.59
CA VAL A 74 -14.10 -9.15 -17.32
C VAL A 74 -14.75 -10.40 -16.74
N LEU A 75 -15.63 -10.26 -15.75
CA LEU A 75 -16.34 -11.39 -15.14
C LEU A 75 -17.25 -12.11 -16.13
N GLN A 76 -17.94 -11.37 -17.01
CA GLN A 76 -18.74 -11.94 -18.11
C GLN A 76 -17.86 -12.77 -19.06
N ARG A 77 -16.73 -12.21 -19.51
CA ARG A 77 -15.79 -12.92 -20.41
C ARG A 77 -15.21 -14.19 -19.78
N ARG A 78 -15.04 -14.19 -18.45
CA ARG A 78 -14.65 -15.39 -17.69
C ARG A 78 -15.81 -16.38 -17.53
N GLY A 79 -17.03 -16.00 -17.91
CA GLY A 79 -18.23 -16.80 -17.74
C GLY A 79 -18.63 -16.96 -16.26
N TRP A 80 -18.23 -16.04 -15.39
CA TRP A 80 -18.55 -16.09 -13.96
C TRP A 80 -19.89 -15.45 -13.61
N ILE A 81 -20.30 -14.44 -14.37
CA ILE A 81 -21.61 -13.83 -14.26
C ILE A 81 -22.37 -13.92 -15.58
N ILE A 82 -23.68 -14.02 -15.47
CA ILE A 82 -24.63 -13.97 -16.60
C ILE A 82 -25.68 -12.90 -16.29
N GLY A 83 -26.13 -12.19 -17.31
CA GLY A 83 -27.18 -11.19 -17.17
C GLY A 83 -28.36 -11.54 -18.08
N THR A 84 -29.55 -11.44 -17.50
CA THR A 84 -30.81 -11.57 -18.27
C THR A 84 -31.46 -10.19 -18.35
N LEU A 85 -31.85 -9.81 -19.58
CA LEU A 85 -32.51 -8.53 -19.83
C LEU A 85 -33.83 -8.44 -19.08
N GLN A 86 -34.02 -7.37 -18.30
CA GLN A 86 -35.22 -7.15 -17.52
C GLN A 86 -35.79 -5.74 -17.72
N LYS A 87 -37.08 -5.57 -17.39
CA LYS A 87 -37.70 -4.25 -17.35
C LYS A 87 -37.17 -3.46 -16.17
N CYS A 88 -36.69 -2.24 -16.45
CA CYS A 88 -36.24 -1.38 -15.37
C CYS A 88 -37.41 -0.92 -14.48
N PRO A 89 -37.28 -1.00 -13.17
CA PRO A 89 -38.17 -0.30 -12.25
C PRO A 89 -37.98 1.21 -12.34
N VAL A 90 -38.99 1.94 -11.90
CA VAL A 90 -38.93 3.41 -11.85
C VAL A 90 -37.79 3.84 -10.94
N GLY A 91 -36.89 4.68 -11.44
CA GLY A 91 -35.75 5.20 -10.68
C GLY A 91 -34.42 4.49 -10.92
N LEU A 92 -34.40 3.39 -11.66
CA LEU A 92 -33.16 2.72 -12.09
C LEU A 92 -32.90 3.07 -13.58
N GLU A 93 -32.10 4.10 -13.79
CA GLU A 93 -31.79 4.59 -15.15
C GLU A 93 -30.31 4.49 -15.48
N PRO A 94 -29.93 4.46 -16.76
CA PRO A 94 -30.78 4.34 -17.97
C PRO A 94 -31.15 2.88 -18.30
N PRO A 95 -32.29 2.64 -18.98
CA PRO A 95 -32.61 1.32 -19.51
C PRO A 95 -31.60 0.91 -20.60
N PRO A 96 -31.38 -0.40 -20.83
CA PRO A 96 -32.02 -1.54 -20.19
C PRO A 96 -31.47 -1.87 -18.80
N CYS A 97 -32.21 -2.71 -18.03
CA CYS A 97 -31.74 -3.30 -16.78
C CYS A 97 -31.43 -4.79 -16.97
N TRP A 98 -30.58 -5.30 -16.11
CA TRP A 98 -30.11 -6.67 -16.18
C TRP A 98 -30.32 -7.38 -14.84
N ASP A 99 -30.87 -8.57 -14.83
CA ASP A 99 -30.84 -9.46 -13.66
C ASP A 99 -29.55 -10.29 -13.75
N VAL A 100 -28.61 -9.99 -12.84
CA VAL A 100 -27.26 -10.56 -12.82
C VAL A 100 -27.21 -11.71 -11.82
N GLU A 101 -26.74 -12.86 -12.29
CA GLU A 101 -26.57 -14.07 -11.48
C GLU A 101 -25.16 -14.64 -11.66
N LEU A 102 -24.70 -15.37 -10.64
CA LEU A 102 -23.50 -16.19 -10.79
C LEU A 102 -23.80 -17.40 -11.65
N SER A 103 -23.00 -17.62 -12.67
CA SER A 103 -23.01 -18.89 -13.41
C SER A 103 -22.52 -20.05 -12.53
N PRO A 104 -22.62 -21.31 -12.95
CA PRO A 104 -21.99 -22.43 -12.23
C PRO A 104 -20.48 -22.24 -12.02
N LEU A 105 -19.78 -21.67 -13.02
CA LEU A 105 -18.36 -21.31 -12.87
C LEU A 105 -18.15 -20.17 -11.85
N GLY A 106 -19.02 -19.15 -11.88
CA GLY A 106 -19.00 -18.05 -10.94
C GLY A 106 -19.31 -18.49 -9.50
N VAL A 107 -20.23 -19.45 -9.33
CA VAL A 107 -20.48 -20.04 -8.01
C VAL A 107 -19.20 -20.69 -7.46
N THR A 108 -18.48 -21.43 -8.28
CA THR A 108 -17.21 -22.05 -7.84
C THR A 108 -16.13 -21.00 -7.56
N ALA A 109 -16.06 -19.94 -8.38
CA ALA A 109 -15.01 -18.94 -8.32
C ALA A 109 -15.26 -17.87 -7.23
N ILE A 110 -16.49 -17.40 -7.12
CA ILE A 110 -16.83 -16.17 -6.38
C ILE A 110 -17.50 -16.47 -5.03
N ARG A 111 -18.38 -17.50 -4.97
CA ARG A 111 -19.12 -17.82 -3.75
C ARG A 111 -18.25 -18.02 -2.50
N PRO A 112 -17.08 -18.67 -2.56
CA PRO A 112 -16.21 -18.79 -1.39
C PRO A 112 -15.69 -17.46 -0.85
N LEU A 113 -15.71 -16.40 -1.67
CA LEU A 113 -15.19 -15.07 -1.34
C LEU A 113 -16.26 -14.15 -0.72
N ILE A 114 -17.55 -14.41 -0.96
CA ILE A 114 -18.67 -13.56 -0.53
C ILE A 114 -19.48 -14.15 0.63
N GLY A 115 -19.09 -15.33 1.12
CA GLY A 115 -19.85 -16.02 2.17
C GLY A 115 -21.15 -16.66 1.67
N SER A 116 -21.85 -17.38 2.57
CA SER A 116 -22.99 -18.22 2.21
C SER A 116 -24.37 -17.58 2.40
N GLU A 117 -24.45 -16.40 3.02
CA GLU A 117 -25.72 -15.95 3.60
C GLU A 117 -26.67 -15.21 2.65
N THR A 118 -26.20 -14.65 1.54
CA THR A 118 -27.05 -13.88 0.64
C THR A 118 -26.87 -14.29 -0.82
N GLN A 119 -27.99 -14.54 -1.48
CA GLN A 119 -27.99 -14.92 -2.91
C GLN A 119 -28.04 -13.71 -3.85
N ARG A 120 -28.40 -12.54 -3.36
CA ARG A 120 -28.56 -11.30 -4.13
C ARG A 120 -28.14 -10.09 -3.32
N GLY A 121 -27.51 -9.11 -3.96
CA GLY A 121 -27.10 -7.83 -3.37
C GLY A 121 -25.69 -7.42 -3.75
N PRO A 122 -25.21 -6.31 -3.22
CA PRO A 122 -23.81 -5.91 -3.36
C PRO A 122 -22.93 -6.72 -2.42
N PHE A 123 -21.84 -7.27 -2.94
CA PHE A 123 -20.82 -8.02 -2.20
C PHE A 123 -19.47 -7.34 -2.34
N GLY A 124 -18.82 -7.04 -1.24
CA GLY A 124 -17.42 -6.57 -1.22
C GLY A 124 -16.47 -7.77 -1.27
N ILE A 125 -15.64 -7.83 -2.28
CA ILE A 125 -14.61 -8.86 -2.45
C ILE A 125 -13.25 -8.18 -2.38
N GLU A 126 -12.43 -8.56 -1.41
CA GLU A 126 -11.03 -8.14 -1.36
C GLU A 126 -10.25 -8.84 -2.48
N VAL A 127 -9.85 -8.10 -3.51
CA VAL A 127 -9.36 -8.68 -4.75
C VAL A 127 -7.86 -8.55 -4.96
N ALA A 128 -7.25 -7.48 -4.50
CA ALA A 128 -5.81 -7.23 -4.67
C ALA A 128 -5.26 -6.34 -3.57
N GLN A 129 -3.96 -6.38 -3.37
CA GLN A 129 -3.23 -5.50 -2.47
C GLN A 129 -2.05 -4.87 -3.20
N ARG A 130 -1.73 -3.62 -2.89
CA ARG A 130 -0.52 -2.97 -3.42
C ARG A 130 0.70 -3.51 -2.72
N THR A 131 1.71 -3.85 -3.49
CA THR A 131 3.00 -4.32 -2.98
C THR A 131 4.10 -3.38 -3.45
N LEU A 132 4.83 -2.81 -2.49
CA LEU A 132 5.99 -1.97 -2.77
C LEU A 132 7.15 -2.87 -3.23
N GLU A 133 7.75 -2.55 -4.37
CA GLU A 133 8.95 -3.23 -4.87
C GLU A 133 10.22 -2.56 -4.39
N GLY A 134 10.23 -1.23 -4.31
CA GLY A 134 11.39 -0.50 -3.82
C GLY A 134 11.34 1.00 -4.09
N ILE A 135 12.25 1.71 -3.44
CA ILE A 135 12.46 3.13 -3.62
C ILE A 135 13.49 3.35 -4.71
N THR A 136 13.11 4.08 -5.77
CA THR A 136 13.98 4.36 -6.92
C THR A 136 14.73 5.68 -6.78
N GLY A 137 14.11 6.69 -6.15
CA GLY A 137 14.71 8.01 -5.95
C GLY A 137 14.26 8.69 -4.67
N ILE A 138 15.12 9.53 -4.11
CA ILE A 138 14.79 10.46 -3.02
C ILE A 138 15.44 11.80 -3.36
N SER A 139 14.62 12.84 -3.48
CA SER A 139 15.07 14.22 -3.64
C SER A 139 14.70 15.02 -2.40
N LYS A 140 15.68 15.45 -1.60
CA LYS A 140 15.44 16.17 -0.33
C LYS A 140 15.66 17.67 -0.51
N ALA A 141 14.70 18.46 -0.03
CA ALA A 141 14.75 19.92 0.00
C ALA A 141 14.29 20.43 1.37
N GLY A 142 15.26 20.76 2.24
CA GLY A 142 14.98 21.17 3.62
C GLY A 142 14.30 20.05 4.41
N ASN A 143 13.12 20.32 4.95
CA ASN A 143 12.30 19.37 5.70
C ASN A 143 11.28 18.61 4.83
N PHE A 144 11.42 18.67 3.50
CA PHE A 144 10.62 17.92 2.53
C PHE A 144 11.49 16.98 1.72
N ALA A 145 10.88 15.91 1.26
CA ALA A 145 11.50 14.98 0.33
C ALA A 145 10.45 14.42 -0.62
N ASP A 146 10.78 14.44 -1.92
CA ASP A 146 10.03 13.69 -2.92
C ASP A 146 10.63 12.30 -3.05
N VAL A 147 9.80 11.29 -2.89
CA VAL A 147 10.21 9.88 -2.92
C VAL A 147 9.56 9.19 -4.11
N GLU A 148 10.40 8.76 -5.04
CA GLU A 148 9.98 7.91 -6.15
C GLU A 148 10.05 6.44 -5.75
N PHE A 149 9.01 5.67 -6.11
CA PHE A 149 8.93 4.25 -5.78
C PHE A 149 8.23 3.46 -6.88
N MET A 150 8.52 2.16 -6.88
CA MET A 150 7.87 1.17 -7.75
C MET A 150 7.00 0.24 -6.93
N TRP A 151 5.86 -0.11 -7.50
CA TRP A 151 4.89 -1.01 -6.88
C TRP A 151 4.10 -1.79 -7.94
N HIS A 152 3.40 -2.82 -7.51
CA HIS A 152 2.48 -3.59 -8.36
C HIS A 152 1.26 -4.04 -7.56
N TRP A 153 0.23 -4.49 -8.28
CA TRP A 153 -0.89 -5.18 -7.68
C TRP A 153 -0.56 -6.66 -7.43
N ALA A 154 -0.72 -7.13 -6.19
CA ALA A 154 -0.69 -8.53 -5.83
C ALA A 154 -2.12 -9.05 -5.73
N PRO A 155 -2.60 -9.89 -6.67
CA PRO A 155 -3.92 -10.48 -6.59
C PRO A 155 -4.07 -11.38 -5.36
N LEU A 156 -5.17 -11.25 -4.61
CA LEU A 156 -5.46 -12.04 -3.41
C LEU A 156 -6.24 -13.33 -3.72
N ASN A 157 -6.89 -13.37 -4.87
CA ASN A 157 -7.71 -14.49 -5.33
C ASN A 157 -7.87 -14.47 -6.85
N GLN A 158 -8.63 -15.43 -7.38
CA GLN A 158 -8.84 -15.55 -8.82
C GLN A 158 -9.62 -14.38 -9.44
N VAL A 159 -10.51 -13.71 -8.68
CA VAL A 159 -11.19 -12.50 -9.15
C VAL A 159 -10.17 -11.37 -9.28
N GLY A 160 -9.33 -11.22 -8.29
CA GLY A 160 -8.21 -10.27 -8.34
C GLY A 160 -7.26 -10.53 -9.50
N ALA A 161 -6.89 -11.80 -9.73
CA ALA A 161 -6.05 -12.18 -10.87
C ALA A 161 -6.70 -11.96 -12.25
N ALA A 162 -8.02 -11.86 -12.30
CA ALA A 162 -8.73 -11.51 -13.54
C ALA A 162 -8.82 -9.98 -13.74
N LEU A 163 -8.92 -9.22 -12.67
CA LEU A 163 -9.09 -7.75 -12.71
C LEU A 163 -7.75 -6.98 -12.69
N TYR A 164 -6.72 -7.52 -12.05
CA TYR A 164 -5.43 -6.87 -11.85
C TYR A 164 -4.30 -7.74 -12.39
N ASP A 165 -3.55 -7.20 -13.33
CA ASP A 165 -2.35 -7.86 -13.83
C ASP A 165 -1.18 -7.65 -12.85
N GLY A 166 -0.81 -8.70 -12.14
CA GLY A 166 0.32 -8.69 -11.21
C GLY A 166 1.70 -8.53 -11.89
N GLY A 167 1.77 -8.62 -13.22
CA GLY A 167 2.98 -8.38 -14.00
C GLY A 167 3.25 -6.90 -14.28
N VAL A 168 2.20 -6.06 -14.25
CA VAL A 168 2.35 -4.63 -14.52
C VAL A 168 3.01 -3.93 -13.33
N ARG A 169 4.06 -3.16 -13.62
CA ARG A 169 4.79 -2.32 -12.66
C ARG A 169 4.34 -0.88 -12.81
N TYR A 170 4.20 -0.21 -11.68
CA TYR A 170 3.83 1.20 -11.62
C TYR A 170 4.93 1.99 -10.94
N ARG A 171 5.18 3.19 -11.46
CA ARG A 171 6.05 4.18 -10.83
C ARG A 171 5.19 5.31 -10.29
N SER A 172 5.46 5.70 -9.06
CA SER A 172 4.77 6.79 -8.37
C SER A 172 5.77 7.65 -7.62
N MET A 173 5.35 8.87 -7.31
CA MET A 173 6.12 9.80 -6.49
C MET A 173 5.22 10.38 -5.42
N VAL A 174 5.69 10.42 -4.18
CA VAL A 174 4.98 10.99 -3.04
C VAL A 174 5.90 11.88 -2.21
N ALA A 175 5.32 12.94 -1.65
CA ALA A 175 6.04 13.83 -0.74
C ALA A 175 6.05 13.29 0.69
N LEU A 176 7.21 13.39 1.33
CA LEU A 176 7.39 13.16 2.75
C LEU A 176 7.82 14.47 3.42
N ARG A 177 7.43 14.66 4.67
CA ARG A 177 7.83 15.79 5.50
C ARG A 177 8.49 15.32 6.78
N GLU A 178 9.56 16.01 7.15
CA GLU A 178 10.27 15.83 8.41
C GLU A 178 9.60 16.67 9.51
N PHE A 179 9.27 16.02 10.61
CA PHE A 179 8.77 16.59 11.84
C PHE A 179 9.80 16.35 12.96
N ASP A 180 9.59 16.91 14.13
CA ASP A 180 10.44 16.74 15.29
C ASP A 180 10.56 15.29 15.79
N ASP A 181 9.56 14.44 15.46
CA ASP A 181 9.50 13.02 15.80
C ASP A 181 9.84 12.09 14.63
N GLY A 182 10.17 12.63 13.44
CA GLY A 182 10.59 11.87 12.26
C GLY A 182 9.82 12.20 10.98
N TRP A 183 10.07 11.40 9.94
CA TRP A 183 9.48 11.56 8.62
C TRP A 183 8.08 10.94 8.54
N ARG A 184 7.17 11.61 7.80
CA ARG A 184 5.81 11.12 7.51
C ARG A 184 5.44 11.39 6.07
N VAL A 185 4.59 10.54 5.50
CA VAL A 185 3.91 10.81 4.22
C VAL A 185 2.96 12.00 4.44
N VAL A 186 3.03 12.99 3.57
CA VAL A 186 2.18 14.18 3.68
C VAL A 186 0.85 13.91 2.98
N ASN A 187 -0.23 14.04 3.75
CA ASN A 187 -1.60 13.93 3.23
C ASN A 187 -2.26 15.30 3.02
N GLU A 188 -1.54 16.39 3.31
CA GLU A 188 -2.07 17.76 3.26
C GLU A 188 -1.22 18.67 2.37
N GLU A 189 -1.91 19.64 1.78
CA GLU A 189 -1.43 20.65 0.82
C GLU A 189 -0.28 21.50 1.37
N THR A 190 0.97 21.05 1.24
CA THR A 190 2.12 21.96 1.44
C THR A 190 3.29 21.57 0.56
N HIS A 191 3.55 22.37 -0.47
CA HIS A 191 4.69 22.41 -1.41
C HIS A 191 4.76 21.38 -2.54
N SER A 192 4.35 20.15 -2.39
CA SER A 192 3.90 19.31 -3.48
C SER A 192 2.50 18.82 -3.12
N ASN A 193 1.50 19.20 -3.88
CA ASN A 193 0.08 18.87 -3.67
C ASN A 193 -0.21 17.39 -3.95
N GLN A 194 0.71 16.49 -3.62
CA GLN A 194 0.62 15.09 -4.01
C GLN A 194 0.43 14.22 -2.77
N THR A 195 -0.84 13.89 -2.51
CA THR A 195 -1.17 12.88 -1.50
C THR A 195 -0.75 11.48 -1.96
N MET A 196 -0.72 10.50 -1.05
CA MET A 196 -0.48 9.10 -1.44
C MET A 196 -1.51 8.62 -2.47
N GLU A 197 -2.78 8.99 -2.31
CA GLU A 197 -3.84 8.62 -3.26
C GLU A 197 -3.63 9.24 -4.64
N ASP A 198 -3.21 10.51 -4.70
CA ASP A 198 -2.89 11.16 -5.97
C ASP A 198 -1.68 10.52 -6.65
N ALA A 199 -0.62 10.23 -5.88
CA ALA A 199 0.55 9.53 -6.38
C ALA A 199 0.19 8.16 -6.99
N LEU A 200 -0.71 7.42 -6.36
CA LEU A 200 -1.15 6.12 -6.85
C LEU A 200 -2.14 6.22 -8.02
N ARG A 201 -2.99 7.26 -8.04
CA ARG A 201 -3.91 7.53 -9.16
C ARG A 201 -3.16 7.94 -10.42
N ASN A 202 -2.10 8.74 -10.25
CA ASN A 202 -1.27 9.25 -11.34
C ASN A 202 -0.10 8.31 -11.67
N ALA A 203 -0.12 7.09 -11.15
CA ALA A 203 0.93 6.11 -11.39
C ALA A 203 1.10 5.85 -12.89
N GLU A 204 2.33 5.96 -13.35
CA GLU A 204 2.70 5.59 -14.70
C GLU A 204 2.97 4.09 -14.74
N ALA A 205 2.21 3.37 -15.58
CA ALA A 205 2.47 1.97 -15.85
C ALA A 205 3.79 1.85 -16.63
N MET A 206 4.73 1.10 -16.09
CA MET A 206 5.98 0.80 -16.79
C MET A 206 5.74 -0.46 -17.62
N ALA A 207 5.88 -0.31 -18.93
CA ALA A 207 5.90 -1.46 -19.82
C ALA A 207 7.06 -2.40 -19.42
N PRO A 208 6.86 -3.72 -19.49
CA PRO A 208 7.90 -4.70 -19.21
C PRO A 208 9.08 -4.59 -20.18
#